data_f9dcac140e8a92f20724b70a0dc0eda2
#
_entry.id   f9dcac140e8a92f20724b70a0dc0eda2
#
_cell.length_a   1.000
_cell.length_b   1.000
_cell.length_c   1.000
_cell.angle_alpha   90.00
_cell.angle_beta   90.00
_cell.angle_gamma   90.00
#
_symmetry.space_group_name_H-M   'P 1'
#
loop_
_entity.id
_entity.type
_entity.pdbx_description
1 polymer ?
#
loop_
_entity_poly.entity_id
_entity_poly.type
_entity_poly.pdbx_seq_one_letter_code
_entity_poly.pdbx_strand_id
1 'polypeptide(L)'
;SYVQSFARGLEVIRSFSADAPSQTLSEVASRTGLTRAGARRILLTLQTLGYVEGDGKYFALTPRSLDLGFAYLSSQPLWNLATPLMETLAESVQESCSAGVLDGLDIVHVARVHTHKIMSTNLGVGSRLPAFWTSMGRVLLAGLSDDRLQALMATRPREAFTRYTLME
;
A
#
# COMPACT_ATOMS: atom_id res chain seq x y z
N SER A 1 -20.16 11.30 -11.22
CA SER A 1 -20.85 11.13 -9.92
C SER A 1 -20.02 10.28 -8.98
N TYR A 2 -19.83 10.71 -7.74
CA TYR A 2 -19.06 10.00 -6.72
C TYR A 2 -19.95 9.00 -5.97
N VAL A 3 -19.54 7.71 -5.94
CA VAL A 3 -20.30 6.65 -5.25
C VAL A 3 -19.70 6.44 -3.86
N GLN A 4 -20.23 7.16 -2.87
CA GLN A 4 -19.72 7.15 -1.50
C GLN A 4 -19.73 5.75 -0.85
N SER A 5 -20.73 4.91 -1.15
CA SER A 5 -20.79 3.56 -0.60
C SER A 5 -19.66 2.67 -1.10
N PHE A 6 -19.23 2.85 -2.35
CA PHE A 6 -18.08 2.13 -2.91
C PHE A 6 -16.77 2.59 -2.25
N ALA A 7 -16.57 3.90 -2.11
CA ALA A 7 -15.40 4.43 -1.42
C ALA A 7 -15.28 3.89 0.01
N ARG A 8 -16.37 3.89 0.77
CA ARG A 8 -16.43 3.31 2.12
C ARG A 8 -16.12 1.81 2.14
N GLY A 9 -16.50 1.07 1.11
CA GLY A 9 -16.14 -0.34 0.96
C GLY A 9 -14.64 -0.55 0.86
N LEU A 10 -13.95 0.27 0.07
CA LEU A 10 -12.49 0.26 -0.04
C LEU A 10 -11.81 0.67 1.27
N GLU A 11 -12.36 1.65 1.99
CA GLU A 11 -11.86 2.06 3.31
C GLU A 11 -11.94 0.92 4.33
N VAL A 12 -13.03 0.14 4.31
CA VAL A 12 -13.18 -1.05 5.18
C VAL A 12 -12.13 -2.10 4.84
N ILE A 13 -11.88 -2.41 3.57
CA ILE A 13 -10.82 -3.36 3.18
C ILE A 13 -9.45 -2.85 3.68
N ARG A 14 -9.15 -1.57 3.48
CA ARG A 14 -7.87 -0.94 3.89
C ARG A 14 -7.70 -0.79 5.39
N SER A 15 -8.75 -0.93 6.19
CA SER A 15 -8.68 -0.88 7.65
C SER A 15 -7.99 -2.09 8.27
N PHE A 16 -7.93 -3.20 7.54
CA PHE A 16 -7.19 -4.40 7.94
C PHE A 16 -5.69 -4.22 7.64
N SER A 17 -4.85 -4.63 8.58
CA SER A 17 -3.39 -4.50 8.50
C SER A 17 -2.71 -5.58 9.35
N ALA A 18 -1.37 -5.60 9.32
CA ALA A 18 -0.58 -6.48 10.18
C ALA A 18 -0.89 -6.26 11.68
N ASP A 19 -1.18 -5.00 12.08
CA ASP A 19 -1.54 -4.65 13.47
C ASP A 19 -3.00 -4.96 13.80
N ALA A 20 -3.82 -5.22 12.79
CA ALA A 20 -5.24 -5.50 12.92
C ALA A 20 -5.71 -6.52 11.87
N PRO A 21 -5.15 -7.75 11.88
CA PRO A 21 -5.47 -8.78 10.90
C PRO A 21 -6.90 -9.31 11.05
N SER A 22 -7.45 -9.23 12.26
CA SER A 22 -8.81 -9.62 12.60
C SER A 22 -9.43 -8.54 13.47
N GLN A 23 -10.66 -8.11 13.16
CA GLN A 23 -11.31 -6.98 13.81
C GLN A 23 -12.76 -7.28 14.12
N THR A 24 -13.25 -6.73 15.23
CA THR A 24 -14.68 -6.69 15.55
C THR A 24 -15.37 -5.59 14.71
N LEU A 25 -16.70 -5.68 14.60
CA LEU A 25 -17.51 -4.63 13.96
C LEU A 25 -17.25 -3.23 14.55
N SER A 26 -17.01 -3.12 15.85
CA SER A 26 -16.77 -1.83 16.51
C SER A 26 -15.41 -1.25 16.16
N GLU A 27 -14.38 -2.10 16.06
CA GLU A 27 -13.03 -1.68 15.64
C GLU A 27 -13.02 -1.20 14.19
N VAL A 28 -13.66 -1.94 13.27
CA VAL A 28 -13.82 -1.51 11.88
C VAL A 28 -14.54 -0.17 11.80
N ALA A 29 -15.67 -0.01 12.52
CA ALA A 29 -16.42 1.24 12.54
C ALA A 29 -15.56 2.41 13.05
N SER A 30 -14.79 2.21 14.13
CA SER A 30 -13.91 3.22 14.71
C SER A 30 -12.78 3.63 13.74
N ARG A 31 -12.10 2.65 13.12
CA ARG A 31 -10.97 2.89 12.21
C ARG A 31 -11.39 3.61 10.92
N THR A 32 -12.62 3.36 10.46
CA THR A 32 -13.14 3.93 9.20
C THR A 32 -14.00 5.17 9.41
N GLY A 33 -14.26 5.57 10.65
CA GLY A 33 -15.18 6.68 10.96
C GLY A 33 -16.65 6.39 10.58
N LEU A 34 -17.00 5.13 10.36
CA LEU A 34 -18.34 4.72 9.98
C LEU A 34 -19.22 4.48 11.22
N THR A 35 -20.53 4.62 11.04
CA THR A 35 -21.48 4.08 12.02
C THR A 35 -21.39 2.54 12.07
N ARG A 36 -21.67 1.92 13.23
CA ARG A 36 -21.70 0.46 13.33
C ARG A 36 -22.64 -0.19 12.31
N ALA A 37 -23.80 0.43 12.04
CA ALA A 37 -24.74 -0.06 11.02
C ALA A 37 -24.16 0.03 9.61
N GLY A 38 -23.46 1.12 9.29
CA GLY A 38 -22.76 1.29 8.02
C GLY A 38 -21.64 0.27 7.81
N ALA A 39 -20.75 0.13 8.80
CA ALA A 39 -19.68 -0.85 8.78
C ALA A 39 -20.22 -2.29 8.64
N ARG A 40 -21.30 -2.64 9.39
CA ARG A 40 -21.93 -3.95 9.31
C ARG A 40 -22.44 -4.27 7.89
N ARG A 41 -23.13 -3.32 7.26
CA ARG A 41 -23.64 -3.53 5.88
C ARG A 41 -22.51 -3.78 4.89
N ILE A 42 -21.42 -3.04 4.99
CA ILE A 42 -20.25 -3.21 4.12
C ILE A 42 -19.58 -4.56 4.40
N LEU A 43 -19.32 -4.91 5.67
CA LEU A 43 -18.71 -6.19 6.03
C LEU A 43 -19.52 -7.38 5.53
N LEU A 44 -20.85 -7.35 5.69
CA LEU A 44 -21.73 -8.41 5.16
C LEU A 44 -21.70 -8.48 3.63
N THR A 45 -21.63 -7.34 2.94
CA THR A 45 -21.48 -7.31 1.49
C THR A 45 -20.13 -7.92 1.08
N LEU A 46 -19.03 -7.53 1.74
CA LEU A 46 -17.71 -8.10 1.47
C LEU A 46 -17.63 -9.60 1.80
N GLN A 47 -18.35 -10.05 2.83
CA GLN A 47 -18.45 -11.46 3.16
C GLN A 47 -19.23 -12.24 2.09
N THR A 48 -20.34 -11.70 1.60
CA THR A 48 -21.10 -12.28 0.49
C THR A 48 -20.27 -12.36 -0.79
N LEU A 49 -19.42 -11.35 -1.05
CA LEU A 49 -18.51 -11.32 -2.19
C LEU A 49 -17.24 -12.18 -1.97
N GLY A 50 -17.02 -12.70 -0.76
CA GLY A 50 -15.88 -13.55 -0.42
C GLY A 50 -14.57 -12.81 -0.15
N TYR A 51 -14.56 -11.49 0.01
CA TYR A 51 -13.38 -10.69 0.37
C TYR A 51 -13.11 -10.67 1.87
N VAL A 52 -14.13 -10.92 2.68
CA VAL A 52 -14.06 -10.96 4.13
C VAL A 52 -14.68 -12.29 4.59
N GLU A 53 -14.08 -12.89 5.59
CA GLU A 53 -14.68 -13.98 6.38
C GLU A 53 -14.93 -13.52 7.80
N GLY A 54 -15.82 -14.20 8.55
CA GLY A 54 -16.11 -13.87 9.93
C GLY A 54 -16.99 -14.89 10.60
N ASP A 55 -16.82 -15.03 11.92
CA ASP A 55 -17.56 -15.91 12.82
C ASP A 55 -18.77 -15.25 13.49
N GLY A 56 -19.11 -14.02 13.06
CA GLY A 56 -20.17 -13.21 13.65
C GLY A 56 -19.65 -12.20 14.69
N LYS A 57 -18.46 -12.39 15.25
CA LYS A 57 -17.80 -11.48 16.18
C LYS A 57 -16.59 -10.82 15.58
N TYR A 58 -15.72 -11.59 14.95
CA TYR A 58 -14.49 -11.15 14.30
C TYR A 58 -14.59 -11.29 12.78
N PHE A 59 -13.96 -10.38 12.08
CA PHE A 59 -13.86 -10.33 10.63
C PHE A 59 -12.40 -10.27 10.22
N ALA A 60 -12.02 -10.95 9.14
CA ALA A 60 -10.69 -10.97 8.54
C ALA A 60 -10.79 -10.92 7.03
N LEU A 61 -9.74 -10.41 6.36
CA LEU A 61 -9.65 -10.50 4.91
C LEU A 61 -9.38 -11.93 4.47
N THR A 62 -9.98 -12.32 3.36
CA THR A 62 -9.67 -13.58 2.68
C THR A 62 -8.55 -13.39 1.65
N PRO A 63 -7.91 -14.48 1.18
CA PRO A 63 -6.93 -14.42 0.07
C PRO A 63 -7.48 -13.77 -1.21
N ARG A 64 -8.81 -13.74 -1.41
CA ARG A 64 -9.44 -13.07 -2.54
C ARG A 64 -9.12 -11.58 -2.64
N SER A 65 -8.77 -10.96 -1.52
CA SER A 65 -8.33 -9.56 -1.51
C SER A 65 -7.05 -9.32 -2.33
N LEU A 66 -6.24 -10.36 -2.57
CA LEU A 66 -5.07 -10.28 -3.44
C LEU A 66 -5.43 -10.06 -4.91
N ASP A 67 -6.64 -10.43 -5.34
CA ASP A 67 -7.09 -10.25 -6.74
C ASP A 67 -7.01 -8.78 -7.17
N LEU A 68 -7.29 -7.85 -6.24
CA LEU A 68 -7.23 -6.41 -6.50
C LEU A 68 -5.80 -5.95 -6.83
N GLY A 69 -4.82 -6.41 -6.05
CA GLY A 69 -3.41 -6.11 -6.29
C GLY A 69 -2.87 -6.84 -7.52
N PHE A 70 -3.26 -8.10 -7.70
CA PHE A 70 -2.87 -8.89 -8.86
C PHE A 70 -3.40 -8.29 -10.18
N ALA A 71 -4.62 -7.74 -10.19
CA ALA A 71 -5.18 -7.06 -11.36
C ALA A 71 -4.28 -5.89 -11.81
N TYR A 72 -3.73 -5.11 -10.87
CA TYR A 72 -2.77 -4.06 -11.17
C TYR A 72 -1.45 -4.63 -11.71
N LEU A 73 -0.83 -5.56 -10.98
CA LEU A 73 0.50 -6.09 -11.34
C LEU A 73 0.48 -6.82 -12.68
N SER A 74 -0.56 -7.61 -12.96
CA SER A 74 -0.71 -8.35 -14.22
C SER A 74 -0.99 -7.44 -15.41
N SER A 75 -1.56 -6.25 -15.20
CA SER A 75 -1.79 -5.25 -16.25
C SER A 75 -0.51 -4.51 -16.66
N GLN A 76 0.61 -4.71 -15.97
CA GLN A 76 1.87 -4.01 -16.16
C GLN A 76 2.98 -4.97 -16.60
N PRO A 77 3.13 -5.25 -17.90
CA PRO A 77 4.09 -6.25 -18.40
C PRO A 77 5.56 -5.92 -18.06
N LEU A 78 5.86 -4.65 -17.79
CA LEU A 78 7.21 -4.21 -17.43
C LEU A 78 7.79 -4.97 -16.24
N TRP A 79 6.99 -5.24 -15.22
CA TRP A 79 7.47 -5.91 -14.00
C TRP A 79 7.83 -7.37 -14.25
N ASN A 80 7.10 -8.05 -15.15
CA ASN A 80 7.40 -9.43 -15.55
C ASN A 80 8.75 -9.51 -16.30
N LEU A 81 9.08 -8.49 -17.09
CA LEU A 81 10.38 -8.40 -17.78
C LEU A 81 11.51 -7.98 -16.84
N ALA A 82 11.22 -7.10 -15.87
CA ALA A 82 12.23 -6.58 -14.96
C ALA A 82 12.66 -7.60 -13.90
N THR A 83 11.76 -8.46 -13.42
CA THR A 83 12.03 -9.38 -12.30
C THR A 83 13.25 -10.28 -12.54
N PRO A 84 13.43 -10.98 -13.67
CA PRO A 84 14.63 -11.81 -13.90
C PRO A 84 15.93 -11.01 -13.90
N LEU A 85 15.89 -9.76 -14.42
CA LEU A 85 17.06 -8.87 -14.41
C LEU A 85 17.38 -8.40 -12.99
N MET A 86 16.35 -8.12 -12.19
CA MET A 86 16.50 -7.77 -10.78
C MET A 86 17.06 -8.92 -9.96
N GLU A 87 16.68 -10.15 -10.25
CA GLU A 87 17.22 -11.37 -9.62
C GLU A 87 18.72 -11.49 -9.91
N THR A 88 19.10 -11.42 -11.17
CA THR A 88 20.53 -11.46 -11.60
C THR A 88 21.33 -10.34 -10.91
N LEU A 89 20.78 -9.12 -10.86
CA LEU A 89 21.43 -8.00 -10.20
C LEU A 89 21.59 -8.27 -8.69
N ALA A 90 20.51 -8.67 -8.02
CA ALA A 90 20.52 -8.94 -6.58
C ALA A 90 21.54 -10.04 -6.19
N GLU A 91 21.64 -11.08 -7.00
CA GLU A 91 22.65 -12.14 -6.85
C GLU A 91 24.07 -11.60 -7.04
N SER A 92 24.30 -10.77 -8.06
CA SER A 92 25.65 -10.25 -8.37
C SER A 92 26.19 -9.30 -7.31
N VAL A 93 25.32 -8.45 -6.74
CA VAL A 93 25.72 -7.44 -5.74
C VAL A 93 25.46 -7.88 -4.30
N GLN A 94 24.82 -9.05 -4.09
CA GLN A 94 24.43 -9.59 -2.77
C GLN A 94 23.60 -8.61 -1.93
N GLU A 95 22.77 -7.79 -2.61
CA GLU A 95 21.86 -6.82 -2.00
C GLU A 95 20.44 -6.99 -2.54
N SER A 96 19.44 -6.65 -1.73
CA SER A 96 18.05 -6.64 -2.17
C SER A 96 17.82 -5.58 -3.26
N CYS A 97 17.06 -5.95 -4.28
CA CYS A 97 16.68 -5.07 -5.37
C CYS A 97 15.16 -4.80 -5.32
N SER A 98 14.76 -3.56 -5.52
CA SER A 98 13.34 -3.17 -5.51
C SER A 98 13.02 -2.21 -6.64
N ALA A 99 11.82 -2.35 -7.20
CA ALA A 99 11.22 -1.37 -8.08
C ALA A 99 10.00 -0.73 -7.42
N GLY A 100 9.84 0.57 -7.61
CA GLY A 100 8.73 1.34 -7.06
C GLY A 100 8.17 2.33 -8.06
N VAL A 101 6.92 2.69 -7.85
CA VAL A 101 6.20 3.73 -8.59
C VAL A 101 5.73 4.82 -7.64
N LEU A 102 5.57 6.04 -8.16
CA LEU A 102 5.01 7.15 -7.40
C LEU A 102 3.48 7.06 -7.42
N ASP A 103 2.88 7.13 -6.24
CA ASP A 103 1.42 7.21 -6.05
C ASP A 103 1.09 8.29 -5.02
N GLY A 104 0.72 9.46 -5.49
CA GLY A 104 0.54 10.65 -4.66
C GLY A 104 1.85 11.06 -3.98
N LEU A 105 1.83 11.11 -2.65
CA LEU A 105 2.98 11.46 -1.81
C LEU A 105 3.85 10.26 -1.41
N ASP A 106 3.49 9.06 -1.84
CA ASP A 106 4.18 7.82 -1.50
C ASP A 106 4.82 7.17 -2.73
N ILE A 107 5.84 6.37 -2.49
CA ILE A 107 6.26 5.30 -3.39
C ILE A 107 5.54 4.00 -3.00
N VAL A 108 5.20 3.20 -3.99
CA VAL A 108 4.66 1.86 -3.81
C VAL A 108 5.63 0.87 -4.42
N HIS A 109 6.07 -0.13 -3.65
CA HIS A 109 6.90 -1.21 -4.17
C HIS A 109 6.06 -2.13 -5.06
N VAL A 110 6.46 -2.29 -6.31
CA VAL A 110 5.75 -3.10 -7.32
C VAL A 110 6.50 -4.36 -7.70
N ALA A 111 7.82 -4.40 -7.45
CA ALA A 111 8.64 -5.59 -7.54
C ALA A 111 9.73 -5.55 -6.47
N ARG A 112 10.10 -6.70 -5.92
CA ARG A 112 11.17 -6.83 -4.94
C ARG A 112 11.81 -8.20 -4.98
N VAL A 113 13.13 -8.21 -5.04
CA VAL A 113 13.97 -9.39 -4.89
C VAL A 113 14.74 -9.26 -3.58
N HIS A 114 14.64 -10.27 -2.74
CA HIS A 114 15.33 -10.33 -1.45
C HIS A 114 16.65 -11.09 -1.59
N THR A 115 17.66 -10.66 -0.84
CA THR A 115 18.86 -11.47 -0.58
C THR A 115 18.70 -12.25 0.72
N HIS A 116 19.51 -13.28 0.90
CA HIS A 116 19.53 -14.13 2.11
C HIS A 116 20.18 -13.45 3.34
N LYS A 117 20.03 -12.14 3.50
CA LYS A 117 20.55 -11.43 4.68
C LYS A 117 19.64 -11.65 5.90
N ILE A 118 20.27 -11.84 7.05
CA ILE A 118 19.63 -12.10 8.36
C ILE A 118 18.75 -10.92 8.79
N MET A 119 19.08 -9.69 8.39
CA MET A 119 18.27 -8.50 8.62
C MET A 119 17.66 -8.01 7.31
N SER A 120 16.43 -8.40 7.05
CA SER A 120 15.63 -7.81 5.95
C SER A 120 14.60 -6.84 6.53
N THR A 121 14.48 -5.66 5.92
CA THR A 121 13.32 -4.81 6.16
C THR A 121 12.07 -5.53 5.66
N ASN A 122 11.02 -5.56 6.48
CA ASN A 122 9.75 -6.25 6.18
C ASN A 122 8.93 -5.52 5.09
N LEU A 123 9.62 -4.99 4.07
CA LEU A 123 9.02 -4.35 2.91
C LEU A 123 8.77 -5.40 1.84
N GLY A 124 7.54 -5.49 1.36
CA GLY A 124 7.14 -6.36 0.26
C GLY A 124 6.47 -5.58 -0.88
N VAL A 125 6.03 -6.27 -1.91
CA VAL A 125 5.18 -5.70 -2.96
C VAL A 125 3.91 -5.14 -2.31
N GLY A 126 3.51 -3.92 -2.69
CA GLY A 126 2.41 -3.17 -2.10
C GLY A 126 2.80 -2.30 -0.89
N SER A 127 4.01 -2.46 -0.32
CA SER A 127 4.48 -1.58 0.74
C SER A 127 4.62 -0.14 0.25
N ARG A 128 4.19 0.80 1.10
CA ARG A 128 4.21 2.24 0.83
C ARG A 128 5.21 2.94 1.73
N LEU A 129 5.97 3.86 1.18
CA LEU A 129 6.89 4.73 1.91
C LEU A 129 6.75 6.17 1.41
N PRO A 130 6.90 7.18 2.28
CA PRO A 130 6.82 8.57 1.87
C PRO A 130 7.89 8.93 0.84
N ALA A 131 7.48 9.48 -0.32
CA ALA A 131 8.37 9.77 -1.44
C ALA A 131 9.42 10.84 -1.09
N PHE A 132 9.07 11.85 -0.31
CA PHE A 132 9.98 12.95 0.04
C PHE A 132 11.16 12.51 0.93
N TRP A 133 11.00 11.43 1.69
CA TRP A 133 11.99 10.99 2.68
C TRP A 133 12.84 9.80 2.23
N THR A 134 12.52 9.21 1.08
CA THR A 134 13.24 8.04 0.56
C THR A 134 14.07 8.39 -0.68
N SER A 135 15.19 7.70 -0.87
CA SER A 135 16.05 7.88 -2.07
C SER A 135 15.29 7.59 -3.36
N MET A 136 14.57 6.48 -3.39
CA MET A 136 13.73 6.09 -4.54
C MET A 136 12.66 7.14 -4.83
N GLY A 137 11.99 7.64 -3.80
CA GLY A 137 10.97 8.67 -3.95
C GLY A 137 11.54 9.98 -4.50
N ARG A 138 12.72 10.41 -4.04
CA ARG A 138 13.38 11.61 -4.55
C ARG A 138 13.73 11.50 -6.04
N VAL A 139 14.19 10.35 -6.49
CA VAL A 139 14.48 10.11 -7.90
C VAL A 139 13.20 10.19 -8.74
N LEU A 140 12.11 9.58 -8.26
CA LEU A 140 10.81 9.62 -8.95
C LEU A 140 10.24 11.05 -8.98
N LEU A 141 10.35 11.79 -7.88
CA LEU A 141 9.92 13.20 -7.81
C LEU A 141 10.73 14.09 -8.74
N ALA A 142 12.05 13.88 -8.85
CA ALA A 142 12.91 14.62 -9.76
C ALA A 142 12.60 14.39 -11.25
N GLY A 143 11.92 13.30 -11.58
CA GLY A 143 11.44 13.01 -12.94
C GLY A 143 10.09 13.65 -13.30
N LEU A 144 9.46 14.38 -12.38
CA LEU A 144 8.20 15.07 -12.64
C LEU A 144 8.45 16.41 -13.32
N SER A 145 7.42 16.93 -14.04
CA SER A 145 7.40 18.32 -14.45
C SER A 145 7.34 19.26 -13.23
N ASP A 146 7.88 20.47 -13.38
CA ASP A 146 7.91 21.47 -12.30
C ASP A 146 6.52 21.76 -11.72
N ASP A 147 5.51 21.92 -12.57
CA ASP A 147 4.12 22.16 -12.13
C ASP A 147 3.60 21.01 -11.24
N ARG A 148 3.87 19.78 -11.64
CA ARG A 148 3.42 18.60 -10.90
C ARG A 148 4.16 18.43 -9.59
N LEU A 149 5.46 18.70 -9.60
CA LEU A 149 6.28 18.70 -8.40
C LEU A 149 5.82 19.77 -7.41
N GLN A 150 5.59 21.01 -7.87
CA GLN A 150 5.10 22.10 -7.05
C GLN A 150 3.72 21.78 -6.43
N ALA A 151 2.80 21.20 -7.21
CA ALA A 151 1.50 20.77 -6.70
C ALA A 151 1.63 19.73 -5.57
N LEU A 152 2.52 18.75 -5.72
CA LEU A 152 2.79 17.76 -4.68
C LEU A 152 3.50 18.38 -3.46
N MET A 153 4.44 19.29 -3.68
CA MET A 153 5.14 20.00 -2.60
C MET A 153 4.17 20.82 -1.73
N ALA A 154 3.14 21.42 -2.34
CA ALA A 154 2.11 22.18 -1.61
C ALA A 154 1.28 21.30 -0.66
N THR A 155 1.16 20.00 -0.94
CA THR A 155 0.40 19.03 -0.13
C THR A 155 1.28 18.19 0.80
N ARG A 156 2.59 18.40 0.77
CA ARG A 156 3.56 17.63 1.57
C ARG A 156 3.28 17.80 3.07
N PRO A 157 3.35 16.72 3.86
CA PRO A 157 3.28 16.81 5.32
C PRO A 157 4.40 17.72 5.86
N ARG A 158 4.04 18.61 6.78
CA ARG A 158 4.99 19.52 7.46
C ARG A 158 5.57 18.91 8.75
N GLU A 159 5.39 17.61 8.93
CA GLU A 159 5.89 16.90 10.10
C GLU A 159 7.20 16.19 9.77
N ALA A 160 8.12 16.19 10.73
CA ALA A 160 9.37 15.46 10.60
C ALA A 160 9.11 13.95 10.62
N PHE A 161 9.63 13.22 9.63
CA PHE A 161 9.56 11.77 9.58
C PHE A 161 10.49 11.11 10.62
N THR A 162 11.62 11.74 10.87
CA THR A 162 12.57 11.38 11.93
C THR A 162 13.11 12.64 12.58
N ARG A 163 13.78 12.48 13.74
CA ARG A 163 14.47 13.60 14.41
C ARG A 163 15.55 14.31 13.55
N TYR A 164 15.98 13.69 12.46
CA TYR A 164 16.97 14.21 11.53
C TYR A 164 16.36 14.73 10.22
N THR A 165 15.03 14.77 10.10
CA THR A 165 14.37 15.26 8.90
C THR A 165 14.62 16.76 8.73
N LEU A 166 15.21 17.16 7.60
CA LEU A 166 15.33 18.56 7.22
C LEU A 166 13.94 19.06 6.77
N MET A 167 13.48 20.14 7.41
CA MET A 167 12.13 20.70 7.21
C MET A 167 12.11 21.96 6.34
N GLU A 168 13.28 22.47 5.95
CA GLU A 168 13.46 23.66 5.09
C GLU A 168 13.43 23.30 3.61
#